data_bac5da0698758e4225e97611808b034b
#
_entry.id   bac5da0698758e4225e97611808b034b
#
_cell.length_a   1.000
_cell.length_b   1.000
_cell.length_c   1.000
_cell.angle_alpha   90.00
_cell.angle_beta   90.00
_cell.angle_gamma   90.00
#
_symmetry.space_group_name_H-M   'P 1'
#
loop_
_entity.id
_entity.type
_entity.pdbx_description
1 polymer ?
#
loop_
_entity_poly.entity_id
_entity_poly.type
_entity_poly.pdbx_seq_one_letter_code
_entity_poly.pdbx_strand_id
1 'polypeptide(L)'
;GETRDSLGRDKFIEKVWEWKQQSGDTIERQMRRLGASGDWSRSVFTMDPMASTAITEAFVRLHEQGLIYRGQRLVNWDPVLKTAISDLEVASEEENGHMWSIRYPLADGATYEYVEHDADGVETLRETRDYLVVATTRPETMLGDTAAMVHPEDPRYTALHGKFVTLPLTGRRIPVITDDYVDRDFGTGVVKVTPAHDFNDYAVGQRHALPMINIFTDEAKIIDARDDIPVAYRGLDRFEARKLIVADLEAAGLLVEIKAHRLQVPRGDRSGQVIEPFLTDQWFVKMDTLAKRGLDLVESGDVKFVPPNWINTYRHWLENIQDWTISRQLWWGHRIPAWFDDAGNIYVGRNETEVRATHGLGDAPLRQDPDVLETWFSSAMFPFSTQGWPNEDKMGELGFDVALPTSVLVTGFDIIFFWVARMIMMTDQ
;
A
#
# COMPACT_ATOMS: atom_id res chain seq x y z
N GLY A 1 -0.07 31.75 -1.95
CA GLY A 1 1.31 31.39 -2.29
C GLY A 1 1.35 30.44 -3.48
N GLU A 2 2.50 30.22 -4.08
CA GLU A 2 2.68 29.23 -5.15
C GLU A 2 2.51 27.82 -4.57
N THR A 3 1.84 26.96 -5.33
CA THR A 3 1.67 25.53 -5.02
C THR A 3 2.46 24.69 -6.03
N ARG A 4 2.69 23.40 -5.72
CA ARG A 4 3.28 22.45 -6.65
C ARG A 4 2.57 22.50 -8.02
N ASP A 5 1.25 22.42 -8.01
CA ASP A 5 0.45 22.35 -9.24
C ASP A 5 0.47 23.66 -10.03
N SER A 6 0.52 24.82 -9.35
CA SER A 6 0.61 26.12 -10.02
C SER A 6 1.98 26.37 -10.68
N LEU A 7 3.06 25.75 -10.17
CA LEU A 7 4.41 25.86 -10.72
C LEU A 7 4.62 24.93 -11.92
N GLY A 8 4.02 23.75 -11.88
CA GLY A 8 4.37 22.64 -12.78
C GLY A 8 5.67 21.96 -12.36
N ARG A 9 5.91 20.74 -12.89
CA ARG A 9 6.99 19.85 -12.44
C ARG A 9 8.38 20.47 -12.55
N ASP A 10 8.71 21.04 -13.70
CA ASP A 10 10.07 21.50 -13.96
C ASP A 10 10.47 22.65 -13.02
N LYS A 11 9.61 23.67 -12.88
CA LYS A 11 9.85 24.79 -11.97
C LYS A 11 9.85 24.37 -10.51
N PHE A 12 9.02 23.40 -10.14
CA PHE A 12 9.03 22.84 -8.79
C PHE A 12 10.38 22.18 -8.49
N ILE A 13 10.89 21.35 -9.40
CA ILE A 13 12.20 20.68 -9.25
C ILE A 13 13.34 21.70 -9.20
N GLU A 14 13.32 22.74 -10.04
CA GLU A 14 14.30 23.84 -9.97
C GLU A 14 14.33 24.50 -8.59
N LYS A 15 13.16 24.81 -8.00
CA LYS A 15 13.08 25.38 -6.65
C LYS A 15 13.60 24.45 -5.56
N VAL A 16 13.40 23.14 -5.71
CA VAL A 16 13.95 22.16 -4.76
C VAL A 16 15.49 22.11 -4.87
N TRP A 17 16.04 22.17 -6.08
CA TRP A 17 17.50 22.27 -6.27
C TRP A 17 18.09 23.56 -5.70
N GLU A 18 17.42 24.71 -5.88
CA GLU A 18 17.82 25.97 -5.25
C GLU A 18 17.85 25.85 -3.72
N TRP A 19 16.82 25.25 -3.12
CA TRP A 19 16.78 25.01 -1.69
C TRP A 19 17.91 24.07 -1.23
N LYS A 20 18.17 22.99 -1.98
CA LYS A 20 19.28 22.06 -1.70
C LYS A 20 20.62 22.80 -1.70
N GLN A 21 20.86 23.70 -2.65
CA GLN A 21 22.09 24.50 -2.71
C GLN A 21 22.23 25.44 -1.51
N GLN A 22 21.12 26.03 -1.05
CA GLN A 22 21.15 26.98 0.09
C GLN A 22 21.33 26.28 1.43
N SER A 23 20.71 25.12 1.64
CA SER A 23 20.63 24.49 2.97
C SER A 23 21.29 23.11 3.06
N GLY A 24 21.60 22.46 1.94
CA GLY A 24 22.09 21.06 1.90
C GLY A 24 23.37 20.82 2.70
N ASP A 25 24.32 21.76 2.66
CA ASP A 25 25.60 21.62 3.36
C ASP A 25 25.52 21.98 4.87
N THR A 26 24.35 22.35 5.35
CA THR A 26 24.21 22.78 6.76
C THR A 26 24.47 21.62 7.71
N ILE A 27 23.95 20.43 7.43
CA ILE A 27 24.16 19.24 8.26
C ILE A 27 25.66 18.86 8.31
N GLU A 28 26.36 18.92 7.20
CA GLU A 28 27.80 18.62 7.15
C GLU A 28 28.60 19.60 8.02
N ARG A 29 28.32 20.91 7.93
CA ARG A 29 28.95 21.92 8.79
C ARG A 29 28.65 21.68 10.27
N GLN A 30 27.44 21.26 10.59
CA GLN A 30 27.05 20.94 11.98
C GLN A 30 27.79 19.70 12.49
N MET A 31 27.86 18.63 11.68
CA MET A 31 28.60 17.41 12.04
C MET A 31 30.09 17.67 12.25
N ARG A 32 30.73 18.44 11.36
CA ARG A 32 32.13 18.86 11.51
C ARG A 32 32.33 19.64 12.83
N ARG A 33 31.39 20.53 13.19
CA ARG A 33 31.44 21.28 14.44
C ARG A 33 31.27 20.40 15.70
N LEU A 34 30.50 19.34 15.58
CA LEU A 34 30.34 18.33 16.64
C LEU A 34 31.55 17.38 16.74
N GLY A 35 32.50 17.45 15.84
CA GLY A 35 33.71 16.62 15.85
C GLY A 35 33.52 15.26 15.18
N ALA A 36 32.49 15.10 14.35
CA ALA A 36 32.31 13.86 13.56
C ALA A 36 33.46 13.69 12.57
N SER A 37 34.03 12.49 12.51
CA SER A 37 35.18 12.13 11.66
C SER A 37 34.73 11.44 10.37
N GLY A 38 34.07 12.16 9.49
CA GLY A 38 33.72 11.68 8.14
C GLY A 38 34.80 12.01 7.10
N ASP A 39 34.84 11.26 6.02
CA ASP A 39 35.60 11.68 4.83
C ASP A 39 34.76 12.66 4.02
N TRP A 40 34.89 13.92 4.36
CA TRP A 40 34.12 15.03 3.80
C TRP A 40 34.44 15.31 2.31
N SER A 41 35.55 14.78 1.80
CA SER A 41 35.90 14.88 0.38
C SER A 41 35.06 13.92 -0.48
N ARG A 42 34.42 12.95 0.16
CA ARG A 42 33.58 11.92 -0.47
C ARG A 42 32.11 12.05 -0.11
N SER A 43 31.68 13.25 0.26
CA SER A 43 30.24 13.55 0.46
C SER A 43 29.45 13.26 -0.81
N VAL A 44 28.38 12.48 -0.70
CA VAL A 44 27.47 12.11 -1.77
C VAL A 44 26.05 12.50 -1.40
N PHE A 45 25.38 13.14 -2.34
CA PHE A 45 23.95 13.40 -2.25
C PHE A 45 23.19 12.36 -3.07
N THR A 46 22.07 11.86 -2.55
CA THR A 46 21.32 10.76 -3.17
C THR A 46 20.83 11.04 -4.59
N MET A 47 20.66 12.32 -4.97
CA MET A 47 20.28 12.73 -6.32
C MET A 47 21.47 13.13 -7.19
N ASP A 48 22.71 12.90 -6.77
CA ASP A 48 23.89 13.13 -7.60
C ASP A 48 23.92 12.16 -8.80
N PRO A 49 24.55 12.53 -9.93
CA PRO A 49 24.57 11.70 -11.13
C PRO A 49 25.09 10.27 -10.89
N MET A 50 26.10 10.11 -10.04
CA MET A 50 26.67 8.79 -9.71
C MET A 50 25.62 7.89 -8.99
N ALA A 51 24.95 8.43 -7.98
CA ALA A 51 23.89 7.70 -7.28
C ALA A 51 22.69 7.42 -8.18
N SER A 52 22.27 8.41 -8.99
CA SER A 52 21.16 8.25 -9.94
C SER A 52 21.44 7.16 -10.98
N THR A 53 22.69 7.07 -11.48
CA THR A 53 23.09 6.01 -12.40
C THR A 53 22.98 4.63 -11.75
N ALA A 54 23.47 4.49 -10.52
CA ALA A 54 23.41 3.24 -9.77
C ALA A 54 21.94 2.80 -9.55
N ILE A 55 21.09 3.72 -9.14
CA ILE A 55 19.68 3.43 -8.87
C ILE A 55 18.94 3.01 -10.14
N THR A 56 19.19 3.72 -11.26
CA THR A 56 18.61 3.35 -12.56
C THR A 56 19.07 1.97 -13.00
N GLU A 57 20.37 1.69 -12.90
CA GLU A 57 20.94 0.38 -13.24
C GLU A 57 20.34 -0.75 -12.42
N ALA A 58 20.23 -0.55 -11.11
CA ALA A 58 19.64 -1.56 -10.22
C ALA A 58 18.17 -1.82 -10.58
N PHE A 59 17.39 -0.78 -10.84
CA PHE A 59 15.99 -0.94 -11.27
C PHE A 59 15.91 -1.77 -12.57
N VAL A 60 16.71 -1.44 -13.56
CA VAL A 60 16.69 -2.14 -14.85
C VAL A 60 17.09 -3.61 -14.68
N ARG A 61 18.17 -3.90 -13.94
CA ARG A 61 18.61 -5.29 -13.71
C ARG A 61 17.56 -6.11 -12.94
N LEU A 62 16.98 -5.57 -11.90
CA LEU A 62 15.93 -6.24 -11.14
C LEU A 62 14.69 -6.49 -12.00
N HIS A 63 14.36 -5.57 -12.91
CA HIS A 63 13.28 -5.76 -13.86
C HIS A 63 13.61 -6.85 -14.89
N GLU A 64 14.82 -6.86 -15.45
CA GLU A 64 15.31 -7.91 -16.36
C GLU A 64 15.28 -9.31 -15.72
N GLN A 65 15.53 -9.39 -14.41
CA GLN A 65 15.43 -10.61 -13.61
C GLN A 65 13.98 -11.02 -13.28
N GLY A 66 12.99 -10.17 -13.62
CA GLY A 66 11.57 -10.38 -13.30
C GLY A 66 11.24 -10.15 -11.83
N LEU A 67 12.12 -9.51 -11.06
CA LEU A 67 11.91 -9.13 -9.66
C LEU A 67 11.14 -7.82 -9.51
N ILE A 68 11.27 -6.90 -10.46
CA ILE A 68 10.44 -5.69 -10.52
C ILE A 68 9.32 -5.90 -11.54
N TYR A 69 8.12 -5.52 -11.16
CA TYR A 69 6.94 -5.56 -12.02
C TYR A 69 6.01 -4.39 -11.74
N ARG A 70 5.14 -4.07 -12.70
CA ARG A 70 4.03 -3.13 -12.54
C ARG A 70 2.71 -3.90 -12.50
N GLY A 71 1.85 -3.56 -11.55
CA GLY A 71 0.56 -4.22 -11.43
C GLY A 71 -0.41 -3.44 -10.56
N GLN A 72 -1.69 -3.78 -10.70
CA GLN A 72 -2.75 -3.22 -9.87
C GLN A 72 -2.87 -4.03 -8.58
N ARG A 73 -2.69 -3.35 -7.46
CA ARG A 73 -2.88 -3.90 -6.11
C ARG A 73 -3.51 -2.87 -5.18
N LEU A 74 -4.03 -3.36 -4.08
CA LEU A 74 -4.44 -2.51 -2.97
C LEU A 74 -3.21 -2.01 -2.22
N VAL A 75 -3.10 -0.70 -2.06
CA VAL A 75 -1.98 -0.05 -1.36
C VAL A 75 -2.51 0.94 -0.33
N ASN A 76 -1.69 1.27 0.66
CA ASN A 76 -1.97 2.41 1.52
C ASN A 76 -1.81 3.71 0.73
N TRP A 77 -2.84 4.51 0.72
CA TRP A 77 -2.92 5.75 -0.05
C TRP A 77 -3.18 6.95 0.84
N ASP A 78 -2.34 7.95 0.74
CA ASP A 78 -2.57 9.24 1.38
C ASP A 78 -3.40 10.15 0.44
N PRO A 79 -4.66 10.45 0.75
CA PRO A 79 -5.53 11.21 -0.16
C PRO A 79 -5.21 12.70 -0.21
N VAL A 80 -4.42 13.23 0.74
CA VAL A 80 -4.00 14.64 0.75
C VAL A 80 -2.71 14.81 -0.03
N LEU A 81 -1.73 13.92 0.18
CA LEU A 81 -0.48 13.91 -0.59
C LEU A 81 -0.66 13.30 -1.97
N LYS A 82 -1.76 12.55 -2.21
CA LYS A 82 -2.10 11.84 -3.45
C LYS A 82 -0.99 10.90 -3.89
N THR A 83 -0.53 10.09 -2.97
CA THR A 83 0.54 9.11 -3.20
C THR A 83 0.37 7.84 -2.39
N ALA A 84 0.86 6.73 -2.94
CA ALA A 84 1.07 5.52 -2.16
C ALA A 84 2.11 5.79 -1.06
N ILE A 85 1.92 5.18 0.09
CA ILE A 85 2.87 5.16 1.20
C ILE A 85 3.12 3.72 1.64
N SER A 86 4.24 3.48 2.30
CA SER A 86 4.55 2.16 2.84
C SER A 86 3.78 1.89 4.12
N ASP A 87 3.59 0.61 4.48
CA ASP A 87 2.87 0.20 5.70
C ASP A 87 3.46 0.83 6.97
N LEU A 88 4.74 1.12 6.94
CA LEU A 88 5.48 1.66 8.07
C LEU A 88 5.41 3.21 8.18
N GLU A 89 4.92 3.88 7.13
CA GLU A 89 4.54 5.29 7.15
C GLU A 89 3.08 5.47 7.64
N VAL A 90 2.43 4.37 8.06
CA VAL A 90 1.07 4.37 8.60
C VAL A 90 1.12 4.19 10.11
N ALA A 91 0.79 5.24 10.83
CA ALA A 91 0.59 5.19 12.28
C ALA A 91 -0.82 4.70 12.60
N SER A 92 -0.94 3.76 13.53
CA SER A 92 -2.25 3.31 14.02
C SER A 92 -2.61 4.08 15.28
N GLU A 93 -3.66 4.89 15.22
CA GLU A 93 -4.13 5.72 16.33
C GLU A 93 -5.46 5.22 16.88
N GLU A 94 -5.55 5.07 18.22
CA GLU A 94 -6.81 4.68 18.86
C GLU A 94 -7.76 5.89 18.92
N GLU A 95 -8.93 5.76 18.32
CA GLU A 95 -9.96 6.78 18.29
C GLU A 95 -11.32 6.24 18.75
N ASN A 96 -12.13 7.12 19.35
CA ASN A 96 -13.53 6.83 19.64
C ASN A 96 -14.35 6.98 18.35
N GLY A 97 -14.91 5.88 17.90
CA GLY A 97 -15.77 5.82 16.74
C GLY A 97 -17.05 5.06 17.01
N HIS A 98 -17.62 4.52 15.97
CA HIS A 98 -18.86 3.78 16.02
C HIS A 98 -18.78 2.51 15.17
N MET A 99 -19.63 1.57 15.51
CA MET A 99 -19.97 0.42 14.69
C MET A 99 -21.44 0.53 14.31
N TRP A 100 -21.73 0.44 13.03
CA TRP A 100 -23.08 0.51 12.46
C TRP A 100 -23.53 -0.89 12.07
N SER A 101 -24.67 -1.32 12.59
CA SER A 101 -25.33 -2.57 12.21
C SER A 101 -26.41 -2.28 11.17
N ILE A 102 -26.30 -2.89 10.00
CA ILE A 102 -27.10 -2.58 8.82
C ILE A 102 -27.78 -3.84 8.30
N ARG A 103 -29.07 -3.76 7.97
CA ARG A 103 -29.81 -4.84 7.31
C ARG A 103 -29.50 -4.86 5.82
N TYR A 104 -29.07 -6.01 5.33
CA TYR A 104 -28.95 -6.33 3.91
C TYR A 104 -30.13 -7.23 3.54
N PRO A 105 -31.17 -6.73 2.85
CA PRO A 105 -32.32 -7.53 2.47
C PRO A 105 -31.93 -8.72 1.59
N LEU A 106 -32.51 -9.88 1.85
CA LEU A 106 -32.32 -11.04 0.97
C LEU A 106 -32.97 -10.75 -0.39
N ALA A 107 -32.29 -11.17 -1.45
CA ALA A 107 -32.83 -11.04 -2.79
C ALA A 107 -33.92 -12.08 -3.07
N ASP A 108 -34.70 -11.83 -4.13
CA ASP A 108 -35.71 -12.77 -4.66
C ASP A 108 -36.79 -13.19 -3.66
N GLY A 109 -37.04 -12.40 -2.62
CA GLY A 109 -38.02 -12.70 -1.58
C GLY A 109 -37.62 -13.90 -0.68
N ALA A 110 -36.35 -14.25 -0.64
CA ALA A 110 -35.87 -15.33 0.20
C ALA A 110 -36.02 -15.01 1.70
N THR A 111 -36.26 -16.03 2.51
CA THR A 111 -36.32 -15.96 3.97
C THR A 111 -35.57 -17.13 4.57
N TYR A 112 -35.24 -17.03 5.85
CA TYR A 112 -34.63 -18.12 6.61
C TYR A 112 -35.05 -18.05 8.09
N GLU A 113 -34.96 -19.19 8.76
CA GLU A 113 -35.14 -19.24 10.21
C GLU A 113 -33.84 -18.88 10.90
N TYR A 114 -33.84 -17.77 11.62
CA TYR A 114 -32.73 -17.34 12.44
C TYR A 114 -32.94 -17.80 13.88
N VAL A 115 -31.96 -18.50 14.45
CA VAL A 115 -32.04 -19.06 15.81
C VAL A 115 -30.79 -18.65 16.58
N GLU A 116 -30.99 -18.08 17.77
CA GLU A 116 -29.91 -17.81 18.72
C GLU A 116 -30.01 -18.79 19.91
N HIS A 117 -28.84 -19.15 20.41
CA HIS A 117 -28.71 -19.97 21.61
C HIS A 117 -27.82 -19.24 22.62
N ASP A 118 -28.09 -19.44 23.91
CA ASP A 118 -27.19 -19.00 24.98
C ASP A 118 -25.96 -19.91 25.11
N ALA A 119 -25.10 -19.60 26.11
CA ALA A 119 -23.87 -20.37 26.37
C ALA A 119 -24.14 -21.84 26.80
N ASP A 120 -25.35 -22.13 27.28
CA ASP A 120 -25.79 -23.46 27.69
C ASP A 120 -26.47 -24.22 26.53
N GLY A 121 -26.56 -23.60 25.34
CA GLY A 121 -27.19 -24.18 24.16
C GLY A 121 -28.72 -24.10 24.15
N VAL A 122 -29.31 -23.29 25.03
CA VAL A 122 -30.78 -23.09 25.08
C VAL A 122 -31.18 -22.02 24.07
N GLU A 123 -32.20 -22.32 23.27
CA GLU A 123 -32.73 -21.38 22.29
C GLU A 123 -33.30 -20.13 23.00
N THR A 124 -32.75 -18.96 22.63
CA THR A 124 -33.14 -17.66 23.21
C THR A 124 -33.97 -16.81 22.25
N LEU A 125 -33.81 -17.05 20.95
CA LEU A 125 -34.53 -16.34 19.90
C LEU A 125 -34.79 -17.28 18.71
N ARG A 126 -35.99 -17.24 18.16
CA ARG A 126 -36.34 -17.84 16.86
C ARG A 126 -37.23 -16.90 16.09
N GLU A 127 -36.80 -16.52 14.90
CA GLU A 127 -37.60 -15.67 14.01
C GLU A 127 -37.29 -15.93 12.53
N THR A 128 -38.28 -15.70 11.69
CA THR A 128 -38.09 -15.73 10.24
C THR A 128 -37.55 -14.37 9.80
N ARG A 129 -36.41 -14.35 9.15
CA ARG A 129 -35.76 -13.15 8.61
C ARG A 129 -35.75 -13.15 7.10
N ASP A 130 -35.91 -11.95 6.53
CA ASP A 130 -35.72 -11.65 5.11
C ASP A 130 -34.49 -10.76 4.86
N TYR A 131 -33.58 -10.68 5.83
CA TYR A 131 -32.35 -9.87 5.79
C TYR A 131 -31.21 -10.53 6.56
N LEU A 132 -29.97 -10.17 6.18
CA LEU A 132 -28.77 -10.35 7.00
C LEU A 132 -28.43 -9.04 7.72
N VAL A 133 -27.79 -9.13 8.88
CA VAL A 133 -27.25 -7.96 9.59
C VAL A 133 -25.73 -7.97 9.49
N VAL A 134 -25.15 -6.95 8.87
CA VAL A 134 -23.71 -6.70 8.83
C VAL A 134 -23.34 -5.57 9.79
N ALA A 135 -22.18 -5.67 10.42
CA ALA A 135 -21.64 -4.62 11.27
C ALA A 135 -20.37 -4.03 10.61
N THR A 136 -20.27 -2.72 10.56
CA THR A 136 -19.15 -2.03 9.93
C THR A 136 -18.76 -0.76 10.66
N THR A 137 -17.47 -0.43 10.65
CA THR A 137 -16.94 0.85 11.12
C THR A 137 -16.85 1.87 9.98
N ARG A 138 -17.11 1.44 8.73
CA ARG A 138 -16.97 2.24 7.51
C ARG A 138 -18.19 2.10 6.60
N PRO A 139 -19.36 2.64 7.00
CA PRO A 139 -20.59 2.48 6.21
C PRO A 139 -20.52 3.06 4.80
N GLU A 140 -19.67 4.07 4.54
CA GLU A 140 -19.46 4.64 3.21
C GLU A 140 -18.90 3.61 2.20
N THR A 141 -18.07 2.68 2.64
CA THR A 141 -17.48 1.67 1.74
C THR A 141 -18.49 0.61 1.30
N MET A 142 -19.66 0.53 1.95
CA MET A 142 -20.74 -0.35 1.56
C MET A 142 -21.12 -0.20 0.08
N LEU A 143 -21.01 1.01 -0.49
CA LEU A 143 -21.27 1.24 -1.91
C LEU A 143 -20.39 0.39 -2.85
N GLY A 144 -19.26 -0.12 -2.36
CA GLY A 144 -18.32 -0.98 -3.09
C GLY A 144 -18.41 -2.46 -2.73
N ASP A 145 -19.37 -2.89 -1.90
CA ASP A 145 -19.51 -4.29 -1.50
C ASP A 145 -19.81 -5.20 -2.68
N THR A 146 -19.16 -6.36 -2.68
CA THR A 146 -19.31 -7.37 -3.74
C THR A 146 -19.77 -8.73 -3.23
N ALA A 147 -19.79 -8.93 -1.91
CA ALA A 147 -20.39 -10.10 -1.25
C ALA A 147 -20.75 -9.78 0.20
N ALA A 148 -21.62 -10.61 0.77
CA ALA A 148 -21.73 -10.83 2.22
C ALA A 148 -21.13 -12.20 2.53
N MET A 149 -20.40 -12.33 3.63
CA MET A 149 -19.62 -13.52 3.96
C MET A 149 -20.03 -14.08 5.32
N VAL A 150 -20.18 -15.40 5.39
CA VAL A 150 -20.52 -16.14 6.61
C VAL A 150 -19.55 -17.30 6.78
N HIS A 151 -19.39 -17.80 8.00
CA HIS A 151 -18.57 -19.00 8.22
C HIS A 151 -19.29 -20.25 7.66
N PRO A 152 -18.61 -21.18 6.97
CA PRO A 152 -19.24 -22.36 6.35
C PRO A 152 -19.96 -23.29 7.35
N GLU A 153 -19.48 -23.34 8.59
CA GLU A 153 -20.04 -24.16 9.65
C GLU A 153 -20.99 -23.41 10.59
N ASP A 154 -21.35 -22.17 10.29
CA ASP A 154 -22.30 -21.42 11.11
C ASP A 154 -23.75 -21.91 10.85
N PRO A 155 -24.38 -22.59 11.79
CA PRO A 155 -25.70 -23.15 11.60
C PRO A 155 -26.79 -22.10 11.36
N ARG A 156 -26.59 -20.87 11.83
CA ARG A 156 -27.53 -19.76 11.65
C ARG A 156 -27.75 -19.41 10.17
N TYR A 157 -26.72 -19.61 9.32
CA TYR A 157 -26.70 -19.13 7.93
C TYR A 157 -26.58 -20.22 6.88
N THR A 158 -26.59 -21.50 7.25
CA THR A 158 -26.43 -22.63 6.31
C THR A 158 -27.44 -22.57 5.15
N ALA A 159 -28.68 -22.16 5.43
CA ALA A 159 -29.72 -22.04 4.40
C ALA A 159 -29.46 -20.91 3.38
N LEU A 160 -28.50 -20.03 3.64
CA LEU A 160 -28.18 -18.85 2.83
C LEU A 160 -26.94 -19.04 1.95
N HIS A 161 -26.22 -20.15 2.08
CA HIS A 161 -25.06 -20.43 1.24
C HIS A 161 -25.45 -20.38 -0.24
N GLY A 162 -24.73 -19.50 -1.00
CA GLY A 162 -24.99 -19.30 -2.42
C GLY A 162 -26.27 -18.51 -2.75
N LYS A 163 -26.98 -18.01 -1.75
CA LYS A 163 -28.08 -17.06 -1.96
C LYS A 163 -27.53 -15.66 -2.22
N PHE A 164 -28.40 -14.68 -2.36
CA PHE A 164 -28.03 -13.32 -2.66
C PHE A 164 -28.71 -12.35 -1.70
N VAL A 165 -28.07 -11.23 -1.47
CA VAL A 165 -28.67 -10.04 -0.83
C VAL A 165 -28.74 -8.91 -1.82
N THR A 166 -29.65 -7.98 -1.59
CA THR A 166 -29.73 -6.71 -2.30
C THR A 166 -29.01 -5.66 -1.49
N LEU A 167 -27.93 -5.14 -2.03
CA LEU A 167 -27.11 -4.13 -1.36
C LEU A 167 -27.94 -2.86 -1.14
N PRO A 168 -28.07 -2.37 0.10
CA PRO A 168 -28.82 -1.17 0.40
C PRO A 168 -28.41 0.03 -0.45
N LEU A 169 -29.32 0.94 -0.71
CA LEU A 169 -29.14 2.21 -1.42
C LEU A 169 -28.72 2.07 -2.88
N THR A 170 -27.98 1.03 -3.27
CA THR A 170 -27.55 0.80 -4.66
C THR A 170 -28.47 -0.15 -5.43
N GLY A 171 -29.15 -1.06 -4.74
CA GLY A 171 -29.95 -2.12 -5.36
C GLY A 171 -29.12 -3.23 -6.02
N ARG A 172 -27.78 -3.21 -5.89
CA ARG A 172 -26.92 -4.24 -6.46
C ARG A 172 -27.17 -5.60 -5.80
N ARG A 173 -27.30 -6.63 -6.60
CA ARG A 173 -27.41 -8.01 -6.13
C ARG A 173 -26.02 -8.59 -5.91
N ILE A 174 -25.69 -8.98 -4.66
CA ILE A 174 -24.40 -9.55 -4.27
C ILE A 174 -24.59 -10.91 -3.63
N PRO A 175 -23.65 -11.87 -3.82
CA PRO A 175 -23.77 -13.23 -3.27
C PRO A 175 -23.49 -13.27 -1.77
N VAL A 176 -24.09 -14.27 -1.10
CA VAL A 176 -23.67 -14.74 0.21
C VAL A 176 -22.66 -15.85 0.01
N ILE A 177 -21.41 -15.60 0.36
CA ILE A 177 -20.30 -16.55 0.25
C ILE A 177 -19.92 -17.12 1.59
N THR A 178 -19.18 -18.21 1.58
CA THR A 178 -18.63 -18.84 2.81
C THR A 178 -17.12 -18.77 2.82
N ASP A 179 -16.55 -18.39 3.96
CA ASP A 179 -15.10 -18.36 4.15
C ASP A 179 -14.75 -18.58 5.63
N ASP A 180 -13.73 -19.38 5.90
CA ASP A 180 -13.23 -19.68 7.24
C ASP A 180 -12.63 -18.45 7.96
N TYR A 181 -12.41 -17.37 7.22
CA TYR A 181 -11.97 -16.09 7.78
C TYR A 181 -12.98 -15.47 8.75
N VAL A 182 -14.26 -15.79 8.61
CA VAL A 182 -15.33 -15.24 9.47
C VAL A 182 -15.25 -15.83 10.88
N ASP A 183 -15.15 -14.97 11.88
CA ASP A 183 -15.32 -15.36 13.27
C ASP A 183 -16.84 -15.45 13.59
N ARG A 184 -17.33 -16.67 13.86
CA ARG A 184 -18.74 -16.95 14.16
C ARG A 184 -19.24 -16.30 15.44
N ASP A 185 -18.34 -16.08 16.37
CA ASP A 185 -18.64 -15.60 17.73
C ASP A 185 -18.50 -14.07 17.83
N PHE A 186 -17.99 -13.44 16.78
CA PHE A 186 -17.86 -11.99 16.73
C PHE A 186 -19.07 -11.32 16.05
N GLY A 187 -19.76 -10.46 16.79
CA GLY A 187 -20.90 -9.68 16.28
C GLY A 187 -22.05 -10.57 15.78
N THR A 188 -22.44 -10.36 14.54
CA THR A 188 -23.52 -11.15 13.89
C THR A 188 -23.01 -12.42 13.23
N GLY A 189 -21.70 -12.61 13.09
CA GLY A 189 -21.12 -13.67 12.27
C GLY A 189 -21.31 -13.44 10.77
N VAL A 190 -21.72 -12.24 10.36
CA VAL A 190 -21.84 -11.83 8.94
C VAL A 190 -20.91 -10.65 8.67
N VAL A 191 -20.07 -10.79 7.67
CA VAL A 191 -19.10 -9.76 7.27
C VAL A 191 -19.44 -9.27 5.85
N LYS A 192 -19.46 -7.97 5.64
CA LYS A 192 -19.50 -7.39 4.30
C LYS A 192 -18.14 -7.54 3.66
N VAL A 193 -18.08 -7.69 2.35
CA VAL A 193 -16.82 -7.85 1.61
C VAL A 193 -16.67 -6.72 0.59
N THR A 194 -15.68 -5.85 0.83
CA THR A 194 -15.36 -4.69 0.00
C THR A 194 -13.92 -4.76 -0.49
N PRO A 195 -13.61 -5.60 -1.48
CA PRO A 195 -12.23 -5.95 -1.85
C PRO A 195 -11.35 -4.77 -2.29
N ALA A 196 -11.96 -3.69 -2.80
CA ALA A 196 -11.23 -2.51 -3.24
C ALA A 196 -10.89 -1.52 -2.10
N HIS A 197 -11.37 -1.76 -0.86
CA HIS A 197 -11.27 -0.80 0.26
C HIS A 197 -10.87 -1.39 1.60
N ASP A 198 -10.51 -2.68 1.63
CA ASP A 198 -10.00 -3.37 2.82
C ASP A 198 -9.02 -4.47 2.41
N PHE A 199 -7.87 -4.57 3.09
CA PHE A 199 -6.81 -5.53 2.73
C PHE A 199 -7.22 -6.99 2.97
N ASN A 200 -7.99 -7.27 4.02
CA ASN A 200 -8.48 -8.62 4.29
C ASN A 200 -9.55 -9.00 3.27
N ASP A 201 -10.46 -8.09 2.97
CA ASP A 201 -11.48 -8.28 1.95
C ASP A 201 -10.87 -8.42 0.54
N TYR A 202 -9.74 -7.75 0.28
CA TYR A 202 -8.99 -7.92 -0.96
C TYR A 202 -8.50 -9.37 -1.13
N ALA A 203 -7.94 -9.96 -0.07
CA ALA A 203 -7.51 -11.36 -0.10
C ALA A 203 -8.70 -12.33 -0.28
N VAL A 204 -9.84 -12.06 0.39
CA VAL A 204 -11.10 -12.80 0.18
C VAL A 204 -11.56 -12.64 -1.27
N GLY A 205 -11.57 -11.42 -1.77
CA GLY A 205 -11.97 -11.11 -3.15
C GLY A 205 -11.15 -11.87 -4.19
N GLN A 206 -9.85 -12.00 -3.99
CA GLN A 206 -8.98 -12.81 -4.85
C GLN A 206 -9.32 -14.30 -4.78
N ARG A 207 -9.49 -14.87 -3.57
CA ARG A 207 -9.83 -16.30 -3.40
C ARG A 207 -11.16 -16.67 -4.04
N HIS A 208 -12.14 -15.78 -3.96
CA HIS A 208 -13.50 -16.00 -4.47
C HIS A 208 -13.74 -15.38 -5.86
N ALA A 209 -12.71 -14.83 -6.51
CA ALA A 209 -12.81 -14.14 -7.81
C ALA A 209 -13.92 -13.07 -7.83
N LEU A 210 -14.06 -12.30 -6.74
CA LEU A 210 -15.05 -11.24 -6.63
C LEU A 210 -14.63 -10.00 -7.44
N PRO A 211 -15.60 -9.22 -7.94
CA PRO A 211 -15.29 -7.93 -8.57
C PRO A 211 -14.62 -6.95 -7.61
N MET A 212 -13.62 -6.22 -8.09
CA MET A 212 -12.95 -5.14 -7.37
C MET A 212 -13.64 -3.82 -7.71
N ILE A 213 -14.55 -3.36 -6.85
CA ILE A 213 -15.33 -2.15 -7.08
C ILE A 213 -14.72 -0.98 -6.30
N ASN A 214 -13.87 -0.19 -6.97
CA ASN A 214 -13.38 1.06 -6.40
C ASN A 214 -14.47 2.14 -6.44
N ILE A 215 -14.73 2.78 -5.30
CA ILE A 215 -15.72 3.86 -5.14
C ILE A 215 -15.08 5.22 -4.84
N PHE A 216 -13.77 5.30 -4.63
CA PHE A 216 -13.08 6.53 -4.29
C PHE A 216 -12.18 7.04 -5.41
N THR A 217 -12.08 8.36 -5.51
CA THR A 217 -11.03 9.06 -6.25
C THR A 217 -9.72 9.05 -5.44
N ASP A 218 -8.64 9.54 -6.05
CA ASP A 218 -7.35 9.76 -5.38
C ASP A 218 -7.40 10.77 -4.22
N GLU A 219 -8.47 11.57 -4.13
CA GLU A 219 -8.77 12.50 -3.02
C GLU A 219 -9.71 11.89 -1.97
N ALA A 220 -9.99 10.60 -2.04
CA ALA A 220 -10.97 9.90 -1.21
C ALA A 220 -12.38 10.52 -1.24
N LYS A 221 -12.79 11.02 -2.41
CA LYS A 221 -14.16 11.42 -2.72
C LYS A 221 -14.87 10.29 -3.44
N ILE A 222 -16.18 10.19 -3.27
CA ILE A 222 -17.00 9.23 -4.03
C ILE A 222 -16.91 9.53 -5.53
N ILE A 223 -16.64 8.51 -6.35
CA ILE A 223 -16.50 8.63 -7.80
C ILE A 223 -17.80 9.09 -8.45
N ASP A 224 -17.71 10.07 -9.36
CA ASP A 224 -18.85 10.56 -10.14
C ASP A 224 -19.25 9.62 -11.30
N ALA A 225 -18.28 8.89 -11.86
CA ALA A 225 -18.43 8.17 -13.12
C ALA A 225 -19.10 6.78 -13.00
N ARG A 226 -19.65 6.41 -11.84
CA ARG A 226 -20.29 5.12 -11.63
C ARG A 226 -21.81 5.24 -11.56
N ASP A 227 -22.51 4.63 -12.51
CA ASP A 227 -23.97 4.70 -12.59
C ASP A 227 -24.69 3.91 -11.48
N ASP A 228 -24.00 2.92 -10.89
CA ASP A 228 -24.53 2.09 -9.79
C ASP A 228 -24.38 2.75 -8.40
N ILE A 229 -23.76 3.93 -8.31
CA ILE A 229 -23.73 4.75 -7.11
C ILE A 229 -24.81 5.85 -7.21
N PRO A 230 -25.67 6.00 -6.20
CA PRO A 230 -26.68 7.08 -6.19
C PRO A 230 -26.05 8.47 -6.37
N VAL A 231 -26.66 9.29 -7.20
CA VAL A 231 -26.16 10.64 -7.56
C VAL A 231 -25.94 11.50 -6.32
N ALA A 232 -26.75 11.35 -5.27
CA ALA A 232 -26.64 12.11 -4.04
C ALA A 232 -25.29 11.96 -3.31
N TYR A 233 -24.55 10.87 -3.53
CA TYR A 233 -23.26 10.61 -2.87
C TYR A 233 -22.06 10.99 -3.72
N ARG A 234 -22.24 11.11 -5.04
CA ARG A 234 -21.15 11.36 -5.99
C ARG A 234 -20.44 12.68 -5.71
N GLY A 235 -19.12 12.68 -5.80
CA GLY A 235 -18.26 13.84 -5.56
C GLY A 235 -18.12 14.25 -4.09
N LEU A 236 -18.87 13.65 -3.15
CA LEU A 236 -18.75 13.95 -1.73
C LEU A 236 -17.45 13.38 -1.16
N ASP A 237 -16.86 14.11 -0.21
CA ASP A 237 -15.83 13.56 0.67
C ASP A 237 -16.34 12.30 1.39
N ARG A 238 -15.47 11.33 1.62
CA ARG A 238 -15.81 10.05 2.26
C ARG A 238 -16.57 10.19 3.57
N PHE A 239 -16.21 11.16 4.42
CA PHE A 239 -16.85 11.36 5.72
C PHE A 239 -18.18 12.09 5.61
N GLU A 240 -18.34 12.98 4.63
CA GLU A 240 -19.64 13.59 4.32
C GLU A 240 -20.59 12.55 3.70
N ALA A 241 -20.09 11.72 2.80
CA ALA A 241 -20.85 10.59 2.25
C ALA A 241 -21.29 9.62 3.36
N ARG A 242 -20.41 9.29 4.32
CA ARG A 242 -20.74 8.45 5.48
C ARG A 242 -21.94 8.99 6.25
N LYS A 243 -21.97 10.29 6.56
CA LYS A 243 -23.09 10.91 7.29
C LYS A 243 -24.39 10.78 6.54
N LEU A 244 -24.37 11.06 5.25
CA LEU A 244 -25.58 11.00 4.41
C LEU A 244 -26.06 9.55 4.24
N ILE A 245 -25.16 8.60 4.00
CA ILE A 245 -25.47 7.17 3.88
C ILE A 245 -26.13 6.64 5.16
N VAL A 246 -25.59 7.00 6.33
CA VAL A 246 -26.17 6.58 7.62
C VAL A 246 -27.58 7.14 7.79
N ALA A 247 -27.80 8.41 7.45
CA ALA A 247 -29.14 9.04 7.52
C ALA A 247 -30.13 8.37 6.56
N ASP A 248 -29.71 8.05 5.34
CA ASP A 248 -30.56 7.39 4.35
C ASP A 248 -30.88 5.93 4.75
N LEU A 249 -29.94 5.21 5.36
CA LEU A 249 -30.16 3.89 5.91
C LEU A 249 -31.18 3.92 7.09
N GLU A 250 -31.09 4.93 7.94
CA GLU A 250 -32.06 5.15 9.03
C GLU A 250 -33.44 5.46 8.46
N ALA A 251 -33.54 6.37 7.49
CA ALA A 251 -34.79 6.72 6.83
C ALA A 251 -35.45 5.52 6.10
N ALA A 252 -34.62 4.62 5.55
CA ALA A 252 -35.08 3.40 4.90
C ALA A 252 -35.44 2.27 5.89
N GLY A 253 -35.23 2.45 7.22
CA GLY A 253 -35.45 1.42 8.24
C GLY A 253 -34.43 0.26 8.19
N LEU A 254 -33.27 0.49 7.55
CA LEU A 254 -32.21 -0.52 7.37
C LEU A 254 -31.11 -0.38 8.41
N LEU A 255 -31.04 0.70 9.16
CA LEU A 255 -30.11 0.87 10.28
C LEU A 255 -30.68 0.18 11.52
N VAL A 256 -29.97 -0.81 12.06
CA VAL A 256 -30.40 -1.57 13.24
C VAL A 256 -29.93 -0.90 14.52
N GLU A 257 -28.65 -0.54 14.57
CA GLU A 257 -28.01 -0.05 15.78
C GLU A 257 -26.75 0.76 15.44
N ILE A 258 -26.42 1.71 16.30
CA ILE A 258 -25.14 2.43 16.32
C ILE A 258 -24.52 2.21 17.72
N LYS A 259 -23.40 1.51 17.76
CA LYS A 259 -22.64 1.28 19.01
C LYS A 259 -21.39 2.14 19.05
N ALA A 260 -21.08 2.76 20.19
CA ALA A 260 -19.77 3.32 20.42
C ALA A 260 -18.70 2.21 20.33
N HIS A 261 -17.65 2.43 19.58
CA HIS A 261 -16.60 1.45 19.36
C HIS A 261 -15.24 2.15 19.23
N ARG A 262 -14.23 1.59 19.88
CA ARG A 262 -12.85 2.08 19.73
C ARG A 262 -12.25 1.50 18.47
N LEU A 263 -11.66 2.36 17.68
CA LEU A 263 -11.08 2.03 16.38
C LEU A 263 -9.56 2.25 16.42
N GLN A 264 -8.84 1.39 15.72
CA GLN A 264 -7.48 1.68 15.30
C GLN A 264 -7.55 2.33 13.93
N VAL A 265 -7.31 3.64 13.86
CA VAL A 265 -7.43 4.43 12.63
C VAL A 265 -6.06 4.59 12.01
N PRO A 266 -5.85 4.12 10.74
CA PRO A 266 -4.58 4.28 10.07
C PRO A 266 -4.40 5.73 9.61
N ARG A 267 -3.30 6.36 10.03
CA ARG A 267 -2.95 7.74 9.64
C ARG A 267 -1.57 7.79 9.01
N GLY A 268 -1.41 8.62 7.97
CA GLY A 268 -0.10 8.90 7.38
C GLY A 268 0.76 9.72 8.32
N ASP A 269 1.99 9.31 8.56
CA ASP A 269 2.94 9.96 9.47
C ASP A 269 3.28 11.40 9.06
N ARG A 270 3.24 11.71 7.77
CA ARG A 270 3.54 13.05 7.22
C ARG A 270 2.34 13.98 7.17
N SER A 271 1.18 13.45 6.78
CA SER A 271 -0.04 14.26 6.61
C SER A 271 -0.92 14.32 7.85
N GLY A 272 -0.81 13.31 8.76
CA GLY A 272 -1.74 13.09 9.86
C GLY A 272 -3.16 12.71 9.40
N GLN A 273 -3.35 12.48 8.09
CA GLN A 273 -4.65 12.15 7.52
C GLN A 273 -4.96 10.66 7.60
N VAL A 274 -6.25 10.32 7.65
CA VAL A 274 -6.70 8.94 7.58
C VAL A 274 -6.36 8.37 6.20
N ILE A 275 -5.63 7.28 6.20
CA ILE A 275 -5.18 6.57 4.99
C ILE A 275 -6.33 5.75 4.41
N GLU A 276 -6.38 5.64 3.08
CA GLU A 276 -7.31 4.78 2.36
C GLU A 276 -6.58 3.58 1.75
N PRO A 277 -7.08 2.35 1.97
CA PRO A 277 -6.77 1.25 1.07
C PRO A 277 -7.28 1.62 -0.33
N PHE A 278 -6.38 1.71 -1.31
CA PHE A 278 -6.70 2.21 -2.65
C PHE A 278 -6.15 1.30 -3.74
N LEU A 279 -7.02 0.91 -4.67
CA LEU A 279 -6.66 0.03 -5.77
C LEU A 279 -6.07 0.85 -6.92
N THR A 280 -4.78 0.68 -7.16
CA THR A 280 -4.06 1.45 -8.19
C THR A 280 -2.89 0.67 -8.76
N ASP A 281 -2.49 1.04 -9.97
CA ASP A 281 -1.28 0.51 -10.61
C ASP A 281 -0.04 1.11 -9.97
N GLN A 282 0.85 0.24 -9.49
CA GLN A 282 2.11 0.62 -8.85
C GLN A 282 3.26 -0.28 -9.35
N TRP A 283 4.48 0.14 -9.08
CA TRP A 283 5.67 -0.67 -9.26
C TRP A 283 6.02 -1.40 -7.96
N PHE A 284 6.35 -2.67 -8.08
CA PHE A 284 6.64 -3.55 -6.95
C PHE A 284 7.95 -4.31 -7.15
N VAL A 285 8.62 -4.60 -6.04
CA VAL A 285 9.68 -5.61 -5.97
C VAL A 285 9.09 -6.88 -5.35
N LYS A 286 9.29 -8.02 -6.01
CA LYS A 286 8.99 -9.34 -5.43
C LYS A 286 10.00 -9.64 -4.34
N MET A 287 9.52 -9.81 -3.12
CA MET A 287 10.40 -9.87 -1.97
C MET A 287 10.70 -11.30 -1.48
N ASP A 288 9.94 -12.30 -1.87
CA ASP A 288 10.03 -13.69 -1.38
C ASP A 288 11.43 -14.31 -1.52
N THR A 289 12.00 -14.27 -2.73
CA THR A 289 13.35 -14.80 -2.98
C THR A 289 14.44 -13.96 -2.32
N LEU A 290 14.30 -12.64 -2.34
CA LEU A 290 15.24 -11.72 -1.71
C LEU A 290 15.26 -11.89 -0.19
N ALA A 291 14.10 -12.03 0.42
CA ALA A 291 13.94 -12.22 1.85
C ALA A 291 14.53 -13.58 2.30
N LYS A 292 14.26 -14.64 1.54
CA LYS A 292 14.86 -15.95 1.82
C LYS A 292 16.39 -15.86 1.83
N ARG A 293 16.97 -15.23 0.82
CA ARG A 293 18.43 -15.05 0.75
C ARG A 293 18.93 -14.16 1.89
N GLY A 294 18.22 -13.09 2.25
CA GLY A 294 18.55 -12.27 3.41
C GLY A 294 18.54 -13.03 4.74
N LEU A 295 17.62 -13.97 4.91
CA LEU A 295 17.60 -14.88 6.07
C LEU A 295 18.81 -15.83 6.06
N ASP A 296 19.13 -16.45 4.93
CA ASP A 296 20.27 -17.37 4.78
C ASP A 296 21.59 -16.70 5.18
N LEU A 297 21.81 -15.42 4.81
CA LEU A 297 23.01 -14.65 5.16
C LEU A 297 23.17 -14.41 6.66
N VAL A 298 22.06 -14.25 7.37
CA VAL A 298 22.08 -14.08 8.83
C VAL A 298 22.21 -15.43 9.53
N GLU A 299 21.60 -16.47 9.03
CA GLU A 299 21.68 -17.83 9.59
C GLU A 299 23.06 -18.45 9.41
N SER A 300 23.72 -18.21 8.27
CA SER A 300 25.13 -18.62 8.04
C SER A 300 26.14 -17.87 8.91
N GLY A 301 25.76 -16.70 9.43
CA GLY A 301 26.61 -15.81 10.21
C GLY A 301 27.49 -14.89 9.35
N ASP A 302 27.23 -14.78 8.06
CA ASP A 302 27.87 -13.80 7.16
C ASP A 302 27.46 -12.38 7.56
N VAL A 303 26.22 -12.21 8.00
CA VAL A 303 25.70 -10.97 8.60
C VAL A 303 25.34 -11.23 10.06
N LYS A 304 25.83 -10.39 10.98
CA LYS A 304 25.62 -10.55 12.44
C LYS A 304 24.97 -9.31 13.03
N PHE A 305 23.95 -9.54 13.86
CA PHE A 305 23.33 -8.51 14.67
C PHE A 305 24.01 -8.38 16.04
N VAL A 306 24.25 -7.15 16.46
CA VAL A 306 24.79 -6.84 17.79
C VAL A 306 23.94 -5.73 18.42
N PRO A 307 23.20 -6.01 19.49
CA PRO A 307 23.06 -7.31 20.19
C PRO A 307 22.20 -8.32 19.38
N PRO A 308 22.41 -9.64 19.63
CA PRO A 308 21.84 -10.70 18.78
C PRO A 308 20.31 -10.87 18.89
N ASN A 309 19.67 -10.30 19.89
CA ASN A 309 18.20 -10.35 20.06
C ASN A 309 17.42 -9.75 18.88
N TRP A 310 18.02 -8.81 18.14
CA TRP A 310 17.40 -8.18 16.97
C TRP A 310 17.23 -9.14 15.77
N ILE A 311 17.91 -10.30 15.78
CA ILE A 311 17.70 -11.35 14.79
C ILE A 311 16.23 -11.82 14.78
N ASN A 312 15.58 -11.91 15.93
CA ASN A 312 14.18 -12.34 16.01
C ASN A 312 13.24 -11.37 15.30
N THR A 313 13.46 -10.07 15.48
CA THR A 313 12.69 -9.01 14.80
C THR A 313 12.93 -9.04 13.29
N TYR A 314 14.20 -9.15 12.87
CA TYR A 314 14.59 -9.28 11.46
C TYR A 314 13.92 -10.50 10.81
N ARG A 315 14.03 -11.68 11.45
CA ARG A 315 13.43 -12.93 10.96
C ARG A 315 11.91 -12.81 10.82
N HIS A 316 11.23 -12.32 11.86
CA HIS A 316 9.78 -12.17 11.83
C HIS A 316 9.30 -11.31 10.64
N TRP A 317 9.99 -10.22 10.33
CA TRP A 317 9.63 -9.38 9.19
C TRP A 317 9.90 -10.06 7.85
N LEU A 318 11.02 -10.75 7.68
CA LEU A 318 11.37 -11.38 6.41
C LEU A 318 10.52 -12.63 6.13
N GLU A 319 10.14 -13.39 7.14
CA GLU A 319 9.25 -14.55 7.00
C GLU A 319 7.83 -14.18 6.59
N ASN A 320 7.38 -12.95 6.90
CA ASN A 320 6.04 -12.44 6.60
C ASN A 320 6.05 -11.31 5.58
N ILE A 321 7.14 -11.18 4.82
CA ILE A 321 7.32 -10.04 3.92
C ILE A 321 6.31 -10.05 2.77
N GLN A 322 5.79 -8.88 2.44
CA GLN A 322 4.97 -8.66 1.26
C GLN A 322 5.79 -7.99 0.15
N ASP A 323 5.28 -8.03 -1.08
CA ASP A 323 5.89 -7.31 -2.18
C ASP A 323 5.98 -5.82 -1.86
N TRP A 324 7.14 -5.26 -2.12
CA TRP A 324 7.46 -3.88 -1.76
C TRP A 324 7.01 -2.89 -2.84
N THR A 325 6.09 -1.99 -2.51
CA THR A 325 5.67 -0.90 -3.39
C THR A 325 6.74 0.18 -3.45
N ILE A 326 7.36 0.34 -4.61
CA ILE A 326 8.50 1.23 -4.82
C ILE A 326 8.19 2.51 -5.60
N SER A 327 6.98 2.70 -6.09
CA SER A 327 6.56 3.92 -6.78
C SER A 327 5.88 4.92 -5.85
N ARG A 328 6.13 6.21 -6.08
CA ARG A 328 5.51 7.34 -5.39
C ARG A 328 5.07 8.39 -6.39
N GLN A 329 3.87 8.92 -6.22
CA GLN A 329 3.26 9.95 -7.06
C GLN A 329 3.76 11.34 -6.64
N LEU A 330 5.08 11.46 -6.53
CA LEU A 330 5.81 12.68 -6.17
C LEU A 330 6.62 13.16 -7.37
N TRP A 331 7.13 14.38 -7.30
CA TRP A 331 7.97 14.94 -8.37
C TRP A 331 9.46 14.97 -8.03
N TRP A 332 9.76 15.13 -6.74
CA TRP A 332 11.14 15.11 -6.27
C TRP A 332 11.55 13.68 -5.91
N GLY A 333 12.58 13.19 -6.59
CA GLY A 333 13.12 11.84 -6.41
C GLY A 333 13.68 11.27 -7.71
N HIS A 334 14.14 10.02 -7.67
CA HIS A 334 14.61 9.29 -8.85
C HIS A 334 13.40 8.86 -9.68
N ARG A 335 13.26 9.47 -10.85
CA ARG A 335 12.14 9.14 -11.75
C ARG A 335 12.27 7.72 -12.25
N ILE A 336 11.16 7.00 -12.27
CA ILE A 336 11.11 5.59 -12.70
C ILE A 336 11.56 5.49 -14.17
N PRO A 337 12.55 4.61 -14.47
CA PRO A 337 13.12 4.48 -15.80
C PRO A 337 12.28 3.55 -16.69
N ALA A 338 11.03 3.92 -16.89
CA ALA A 338 10.05 3.22 -17.72
C ALA A 338 9.32 4.21 -18.63
N TRP A 339 8.98 3.77 -19.84
CA TRP A 339 8.28 4.57 -20.85
C TRP A 339 7.06 3.83 -21.36
N PHE A 340 6.03 4.60 -21.66
CA PHE A 340 4.76 4.11 -22.19
C PHE A 340 4.55 4.63 -23.60
N ASP A 341 4.10 3.77 -24.50
CA ASP A 341 3.55 4.20 -25.79
C ASP A 341 2.06 4.52 -25.70
N ASP A 342 1.48 5.00 -26.81
CA ASP A 342 0.03 5.32 -26.85
C ASP A 342 -0.88 4.10 -26.78
N ALA A 343 -0.36 2.90 -27.01
CA ALA A 343 -1.07 1.64 -26.85
C ALA A 343 -1.05 1.10 -25.42
N GLY A 344 -0.28 1.75 -24.53
CA GLY A 344 -0.13 1.34 -23.13
C GLY A 344 0.94 0.29 -22.88
N ASN A 345 1.76 -0.04 -23.87
CA ASN A 345 2.91 -0.93 -23.67
C ASN A 345 3.95 -0.23 -22.80
N ILE A 346 4.66 -1.00 -21.99
CA ILE A 346 5.66 -0.53 -21.03
C ILE A 346 7.03 -1.00 -21.45
N TYR A 347 7.98 -0.07 -21.48
CA TYR A 347 9.37 -0.33 -21.84
C TYR A 347 10.29 0.18 -20.74
N VAL A 348 11.14 -0.68 -20.19
CA VAL A 348 12.11 -0.35 -19.15
C VAL A 348 13.50 -0.30 -19.76
N GLY A 349 14.28 0.70 -19.38
CA GLY A 349 15.66 0.86 -19.83
C GLY A 349 16.36 2.00 -19.09
N ARG A 350 17.64 2.15 -19.28
CA ARG A 350 18.46 3.16 -18.60
C ARG A 350 18.13 4.59 -19.03
N ASN A 351 17.71 4.73 -20.28
CA ASN A 351 17.28 6.00 -20.87
C ASN A 351 16.39 5.74 -22.09
N GLU A 352 15.72 6.78 -22.56
CA GLU A 352 14.80 6.69 -23.71
C GLU A 352 15.51 6.24 -25.00
N THR A 353 16.76 6.64 -25.23
CA THR A 353 17.54 6.25 -26.41
C THR A 353 17.76 4.74 -26.42
N GLU A 354 18.17 4.16 -25.30
CA GLU A 354 18.32 2.71 -25.16
C GLU A 354 17.01 1.97 -25.39
N VAL A 355 15.92 2.44 -24.77
CA VAL A 355 14.58 1.87 -24.94
C VAL A 355 14.17 1.86 -26.42
N ARG A 356 14.35 2.98 -27.12
CA ARG A 356 14.03 3.09 -28.55
C ARG A 356 14.85 2.12 -29.40
N ALA A 357 16.15 2.04 -29.13
CA ALA A 357 17.05 1.16 -29.86
C ALA A 357 16.73 -0.33 -29.62
N THR A 358 16.52 -0.71 -28.35
CA THR A 358 16.28 -2.10 -27.96
C THR A 358 14.97 -2.64 -28.51
N HIS A 359 13.93 -1.83 -28.55
CA HIS A 359 12.58 -2.25 -28.95
C HIS A 359 12.21 -1.81 -30.40
N GLY A 360 13.12 -1.17 -31.12
CA GLY A 360 12.87 -0.77 -32.50
C GLY A 360 11.75 0.26 -32.67
N LEU A 361 11.59 1.17 -31.72
CA LEU A 361 10.43 2.08 -31.63
C LEU A 361 10.55 3.30 -32.56
N GLY A 362 11.72 3.58 -33.10
CA GLY A 362 11.93 4.77 -33.94
C GLY A 362 11.49 6.06 -33.25
N ASP A 363 10.71 6.88 -33.98
CA ASP A 363 10.17 8.15 -33.47
C ASP A 363 8.76 8.04 -32.86
N ALA A 364 8.31 6.82 -32.53
CA ALA A 364 7.01 6.62 -31.89
C ALA A 364 6.90 7.47 -30.61
N PRO A 365 5.74 8.09 -30.33
CA PRO A 365 5.55 8.85 -29.10
C PRO A 365 5.79 7.98 -27.87
N LEU A 366 6.66 8.42 -26.98
CA LEU A 366 6.92 7.79 -25.69
C LEU A 366 6.74 8.80 -24.56
N ARG A 367 6.20 8.34 -23.47
CA ARG A 367 5.99 9.12 -22.25
C ARG A 367 6.63 8.39 -21.08
N GLN A 368 7.62 9.02 -20.45
CA GLN A 368 8.23 8.44 -19.25
C GLN A 368 7.25 8.42 -18.09
N ASP A 369 7.31 7.36 -17.28
CA ASP A 369 6.53 7.24 -16.04
C ASP A 369 6.69 8.52 -15.19
N PRO A 370 5.59 9.15 -14.74
CA PRO A 370 5.67 10.38 -13.95
C PRO A 370 6.10 10.14 -12.51
N ASP A 371 6.03 8.91 -12.02
CA ASP A 371 6.32 8.57 -10.63
C ASP A 371 7.83 8.55 -10.36
N VAL A 372 8.17 8.67 -9.09
CA VAL A 372 9.54 8.53 -8.59
C VAL A 372 9.67 7.29 -7.71
N LEU A 373 10.90 6.83 -7.53
CA LEU A 373 11.20 5.72 -6.64
C LEU A 373 11.11 6.15 -5.17
N GLU A 374 10.67 5.24 -4.36
CA GLU A 374 10.59 5.36 -2.91
C GLU A 374 11.98 5.56 -2.30
N THR A 375 12.07 6.32 -1.21
CA THR A 375 13.33 6.72 -0.57
C THR A 375 14.19 5.53 -0.16
N TRP A 376 13.57 4.48 0.39
CA TRP A 376 14.32 3.30 0.86
C TRP A 376 14.84 2.42 -0.28
N PHE A 377 14.29 2.55 -1.48
CA PHE A 377 14.86 1.89 -2.66
C PHE A 377 16.26 2.45 -2.98
N SER A 378 16.40 3.76 -3.02
CA SER A 378 17.70 4.40 -3.21
C SER A 378 18.63 4.20 -2.00
N SER A 379 18.10 4.27 -0.78
CA SER A 379 18.88 4.08 0.45
C SER A 379 19.44 2.66 0.60
N ALA A 380 18.71 1.67 0.09
CA ALA A 380 19.17 0.27 0.10
C ALA A 380 20.45 0.05 -0.72
N MET A 381 20.72 0.92 -1.68
CA MET A 381 21.88 0.85 -2.58
C MET A 381 23.09 1.65 -2.07
N PHE A 382 22.96 2.30 -0.92
CA PHE A 382 24.01 3.14 -0.35
C PHE A 382 25.38 2.45 -0.30
N PRO A 383 25.51 1.17 0.12
CA PRO A 383 26.82 0.53 0.25
C PRO A 383 27.64 0.49 -1.03
N PHE A 384 26.98 0.38 -2.19
CA PHE A 384 27.68 0.24 -3.48
C PHE A 384 27.49 1.46 -4.41
N SER A 385 26.37 2.18 -4.32
CA SER A 385 26.17 3.38 -5.14
C SER A 385 27.16 4.49 -4.81
N THR A 386 27.59 4.60 -3.57
CA THR A 386 28.60 5.56 -3.11
C THR A 386 30.04 5.15 -3.46
N GLN A 387 30.24 3.93 -3.93
CA GLN A 387 31.52 3.38 -4.34
C GLN A 387 31.70 3.32 -5.87
N GLY A 388 30.84 4.05 -6.62
CA GLY A 388 30.98 4.21 -8.06
C GLY A 388 30.27 3.15 -8.91
N TRP A 389 29.65 2.13 -8.32
CA TRP A 389 28.89 1.14 -9.09
C TRP A 389 27.80 1.80 -9.96
N PRO A 390 27.58 1.36 -11.19
CA PRO A 390 28.18 0.23 -11.91
C PRO A 390 29.40 0.60 -12.80
N ASN A 391 30.00 1.77 -12.61
CA ASN A 391 31.13 2.22 -13.42
C ASN A 391 32.46 1.64 -12.88
N GLU A 392 33.05 0.69 -13.61
CA GLU A 392 34.26 -0.05 -13.18
C GLU A 392 35.45 0.87 -12.88
N ASP A 393 35.67 1.94 -13.70
CA ASP A 393 36.75 2.90 -13.46
C ASP A 393 36.53 3.62 -12.12
N LYS A 394 35.28 4.08 -11.87
CA LYS A 394 34.94 4.73 -10.61
C LYS A 394 34.99 3.80 -9.41
N MET A 395 34.58 2.58 -9.59
CA MET A 395 34.71 1.54 -8.55
C MET A 395 36.18 1.35 -8.14
N GLY A 396 37.09 1.28 -9.11
CA GLY A 396 38.53 1.21 -8.87
C GLY A 396 39.07 2.46 -8.16
N GLU A 397 38.72 3.66 -8.62
CA GLU A 397 39.13 4.93 -7.99
C GLU A 397 38.66 5.04 -6.53
N LEU A 398 37.44 4.61 -6.23
CA LEU A 398 36.80 4.78 -4.92
C LEU A 398 37.09 3.61 -3.96
N GLY A 399 37.74 2.54 -4.42
CA GLY A 399 38.11 1.41 -3.60
C GLY A 399 36.94 0.50 -3.27
N PHE A 400 36.12 0.20 -4.26
CA PHE A 400 34.94 -0.65 -4.11
C PHE A 400 35.26 -1.98 -3.42
N ASP A 401 36.29 -2.70 -3.88
CA ASP A 401 36.71 -4.00 -3.34
C ASP A 401 37.23 -3.94 -1.90
N VAL A 402 37.59 -2.75 -1.41
CA VAL A 402 38.03 -2.52 -0.03
C VAL A 402 36.84 -2.12 0.85
N ALA A 403 35.87 -1.40 0.29
CA ALA A 403 34.71 -0.88 1.04
C ALA A 403 33.58 -1.91 1.19
N LEU A 404 33.50 -2.88 0.26
CA LEU A 404 32.52 -3.97 0.30
C LEU A 404 33.20 -5.33 0.47
N PRO A 405 32.64 -6.22 1.30
CA PRO A 405 31.48 -5.97 2.19
C PRO A 405 31.82 -4.98 3.31
N THR A 406 30.83 -4.21 3.75
CA THR A 406 30.99 -3.25 4.84
C THR A 406 31.23 -3.96 6.15
N SER A 407 32.18 -3.45 6.96
CA SER A 407 32.59 -4.09 8.21
C SER A 407 31.55 -3.93 9.33
N VAL A 408 31.00 -2.74 9.48
CA VAL A 408 30.04 -2.40 10.54
C VAL A 408 29.02 -1.39 10.03
N LEU A 409 27.75 -1.64 10.34
CA LEU A 409 26.66 -0.70 10.16
C LEU A 409 26.03 -0.41 11.53
N VAL A 410 25.95 0.86 11.90
CA VAL A 410 25.29 1.31 13.13
C VAL A 410 24.02 2.05 12.77
N THR A 411 22.89 1.63 13.34
CA THR A 411 21.57 2.21 13.03
C THR A 411 20.64 2.17 14.24
N GLY A 412 19.55 2.93 14.19
CA GLY A 412 18.40 2.75 15.08
C GLY A 412 17.71 1.41 14.81
N PHE A 413 17.12 0.82 15.85
CA PHE A 413 16.41 -0.45 15.73
C PHE A 413 15.12 -0.32 14.90
N ASP A 414 14.53 0.84 14.87
CA ASP A 414 13.32 1.22 14.15
C ASP A 414 13.47 1.14 12.62
N ILE A 415 14.70 1.26 12.10
CA ILE A 415 14.98 1.16 10.67
C ILE A 415 15.72 -0.13 10.26
N ILE A 416 15.73 -1.16 11.09
CA ILE A 416 16.30 -2.46 10.73
C ILE A 416 15.59 -3.04 9.49
N PHE A 417 14.27 -3.02 9.46
CA PHE A 417 13.52 -3.51 8.31
C PHE A 417 13.63 -2.57 7.10
N PHE A 418 13.46 -1.27 7.32
CA PHE A 418 13.46 -0.29 6.23
C PHE A 418 14.78 -0.18 5.50
N TRP A 419 15.86 -0.18 6.26
CA TRP A 419 17.19 0.10 5.74
C TRP A 419 18.11 -1.11 5.74
N VAL A 420 18.33 -1.71 6.90
CA VAL A 420 19.31 -2.79 7.06
C VAL A 420 18.93 -4.01 6.22
N ALA A 421 17.70 -4.50 6.36
CA ALA A 421 17.21 -5.66 5.61
C ALA A 421 17.28 -5.42 4.10
N ARG A 422 16.86 -4.23 3.65
CA ARG A 422 16.89 -3.86 2.23
C ARG A 422 18.30 -3.70 1.70
N MET A 423 19.24 -3.13 2.47
CA MET A 423 20.65 -3.09 2.08
C MET A 423 21.26 -4.50 1.97
N ILE A 424 20.97 -5.39 2.91
CA ILE A 424 21.45 -6.79 2.84
C ILE A 424 20.97 -7.43 1.54
N MET A 425 19.66 -7.37 1.27
CA MET A 425 19.06 -7.98 0.09
C MET A 425 19.57 -7.39 -1.23
N MET A 426 19.70 -6.05 -1.31
CA MET A 426 20.10 -5.38 -2.55
C MET A 426 21.62 -5.46 -2.80
N THR A 427 22.44 -5.58 -1.76
CA THR A 427 23.90 -5.72 -1.91
C THR A 427 24.30 -7.14 -2.34
N ASP A 428 23.49 -8.14 -2.02
CA ASP A 428 23.72 -9.54 -2.39
C ASP A 428 23.33 -9.85 -3.87
N GLN A 429 22.57 -8.98 -4.53
CA GLN A 429 22.16 -9.12 -5.94
C GLN A 429 23.24 -8.63 -6.91
#